data_d83f5bd6e915c39288871b74b1521268
#
_entry.id   d83f5bd6e915c39288871b74b1521268
#
_cell.length_a   1.000
_cell.length_b   1.000
_cell.length_c   1.000
_cell.angle_alpha   90.00
_cell.angle_beta   90.00
_cell.angle_gamma   90.00
#
_symmetry.space_group_name_H-M   'P 1'
#
loop_
_entity.id
_entity.type
_entity.pdbx_description
1 polymer ?
#
loop_
_entity_poly.entity_id
_entity_poly.type
_entity_poly.pdbx_seq_one_letter_code
_entity_poly.pdbx_strand_id
1 'polypeptide(L)'
;HAGMRLPNKDEVDYGYGPGKGRPVYFCSGEPQVRGQFMNATTGVASTAGKFASCFALGARLLKDFYPEFAAEIGAKADAAYQEGVKKPGACQTASVKSPYIYEEDNWVDDMELGAMELFKSTGDFKYLEQAVEYGRPEPVTPWMGADSARHYQWYPFMNMGHYHLAKVHNDRLSKEFIRNMHAGIARTYEKAVESPFMHGIPYTWCSNNLTTAMLTQCRLYREATGDETYKEMEAGMLDWLFGCNPWGTSMIVELPLYGDYPSQPHSSLLNAGVGNTTGGLVDGPVYRTIFESLRGVNMTGIPGTPGQDYERFQPDLMVYHDAIHDYSTNEPTMDG
;
A
#
# COMPACT_ATOMS: atom_id res chain seq x y z
N HIS A 1 -0.33 11.70 -11.34
CA HIS A 1 -1.29 12.65 -10.77
C HIS A 1 -0.66 13.41 -9.61
N ALA A 2 -1.03 14.69 -9.45
CA ALA A 2 -0.63 15.49 -8.31
C ALA A 2 -1.86 16.13 -7.66
N GLY A 3 -1.89 16.12 -6.34
CA GLY A 3 -2.97 16.71 -5.53
C GLY A 3 -4.11 15.74 -5.23
N MET A 4 -4.70 15.94 -4.08
CA MET A 4 -5.82 15.18 -3.54
C MET A 4 -6.99 16.14 -3.31
N ARG A 5 -7.88 16.32 -4.29
CA ARG A 5 -9.10 17.09 -4.10
C ARG A 5 -10.26 16.56 -4.92
N LEU A 6 -11.44 16.91 -4.44
CA LEU A 6 -12.70 16.54 -5.05
C LEU A 6 -12.76 17.01 -6.50
N PRO A 7 -13.12 16.14 -7.45
CA PRO A 7 -13.14 16.47 -8.88
C PRO A 7 -14.09 17.63 -9.25
N ASN A 8 -15.07 17.91 -8.43
CA ASN A 8 -16.14 18.87 -8.70
C ASN A 8 -15.90 20.29 -8.13
N LYS A 9 -14.77 20.53 -7.47
CA LYS A 9 -14.40 21.86 -7.00
C LYS A 9 -13.23 22.39 -7.81
N ASP A 10 -13.54 23.13 -8.86
CA ASP A 10 -12.59 23.78 -9.76
C ASP A 10 -11.78 24.93 -9.14
N GLU A 11 -11.82 25.06 -7.82
CA GLU A 11 -11.17 26.14 -7.09
C GLU A 11 -9.70 25.87 -6.79
N VAL A 12 -9.21 24.65 -7.05
CA VAL A 12 -7.82 24.32 -6.77
C VAL A 12 -6.92 24.70 -7.92
N ASP A 13 -6.03 25.65 -7.65
CA ASP A 13 -4.94 25.98 -8.56
C ASP A 13 -3.72 25.08 -8.26
N TYR A 14 -3.41 24.19 -9.20
CA TYR A 14 -2.21 23.35 -9.16
C TYR A 14 -0.97 24.05 -9.77
N GLY A 15 -1.01 25.36 -9.94
CA GLY A 15 0.03 26.15 -10.57
C GLY A 15 -0.20 26.42 -12.06
N TYR A 16 -1.36 26.05 -12.60
CA TYR A 16 -1.75 26.21 -14.00
C TYR A 16 -3.04 27.02 -14.17
N GLY A 17 -3.54 27.59 -13.11
CA GLY A 17 -4.81 28.31 -13.03
C GLY A 17 -5.96 27.46 -12.48
N PRO A 18 -6.97 28.11 -11.86
CA PRO A 18 -8.15 27.45 -11.34
C PRO A 18 -8.88 26.63 -12.42
N GLY A 19 -9.46 25.51 -12.05
CA GLY A 19 -10.26 24.67 -12.93
C GLY A 19 -9.49 23.83 -13.96
N LYS A 20 -8.17 23.83 -13.92
CA LYS A 20 -7.35 23.07 -14.88
C LYS A 20 -7.20 21.57 -14.53
N GLY A 21 -7.75 21.15 -13.40
CA GLY A 21 -7.69 19.77 -12.98
C GLY A 21 -6.31 19.35 -12.44
N ARG A 22 -6.14 18.05 -12.21
CA ARG A 22 -4.89 17.48 -11.68
C ARG A 22 -3.89 17.27 -12.80
N PRO A 23 -2.69 17.86 -12.73
CA PRO A 23 -1.68 17.64 -13.74
C PRO A 23 -1.14 16.19 -13.70
N VAL A 24 -0.71 15.71 -14.84
CA VAL A 24 0.00 14.45 -15.00
C VAL A 24 1.42 14.76 -15.45
N TYR A 25 2.39 14.16 -14.81
CA TYR A 25 3.81 14.37 -15.09
C TYR A 25 4.45 13.11 -15.66
N PHE A 26 5.39 13.29 -16.54
CA PHE A 26 6.22 12.19 -17.02
C PHE A 26 7.17 11.72 -15.92
N CYS A 27 7.41 10.41 -15.90
CA CYS A 27 8.47 9.80 -15.10
C CYS A 27 9.81 10.02 -15.80
N SER A 28 10.45 11.15 -15.53
CA SER A 28 11.70 11.55 -16.23
C SER A 28 12.96 10.94 -15.62
N GLY A 29 12.88 10.48 -14.38
CA GLY A 29 14.04 10.05 -13.60
C GLY A 29 14.87 11.19 -13.01
N GLU A 30 14.40 12.42 -13.12
CA GLU A 30 15.03 13.62 -12.61
C GLU A 30 14.08 14.38 -11.69
N PRO A 31 14.59 15.15 -10.71
CA PRO A 31 13.75 16.02 -9.91
C PRO A 31 12.93 16.99 -10.77
N GLN A 32 11.66 17.13 -10.43
CA GLN A 32 10.70 17.97 -11.15
C GLN A 32 9.92 18.84 -10.20
N VAL A 33 9.63 20.08 -10.62
CA VAL A 33 8.60 20.88 -9.97
C VAL A 33 7.24 20.28 -10.29
N ARG A 34 6.49 19.95 -9.26
CA ARG A 34 5.12 19.43 -9.35
C ARG A 34 4.19 20.34 -8.59
N GLY A 35 3.55 21.24 -9.31
CA GLY A 35 2.81 22.35 -8.72
C GLY A 35 3.73 23.29 -7.95
N GLN A 36 3.60 23.32 -6.64
CA GLN A 36 4.37 24.21 -5.76
C GLN A 36 5.62 23.54 -5.14
N PHE A 37 5.80 22.25 -5.36
CA PHE A 37 6.85 21.48 -4.70
C PHE A 37 7.82 20.85 -5.70
N MET A 38 9.09 20.88 -5.34
CA MET A 38 10.11 20.07 -6.01
C MET A 38 10.06 18.67 -5.42
N ASN A 39 10.01 17.65 -6.28
CA ASN A 39 10.16 16.28 -5.82
C ASN A 39 11.63 15.87 -5.71
N ALA A 40 11.88 14.75 -5.04
CA ALA A 40 13.22 14.20 -4.82
C ALA A 40 13.48 12.95 -5.68
N THR A 41 12.93 12.89 -6.89
CA THR A 41 13.15 11.79 -7.83
C THR A 41 14.65 11.56 -8.05
N THR A 42 15.07 10.30 -7.97
CA THR A 42 16.47 9.87 -8.17
C THR A 42 16.67 8.97 -9.39
N GLY A 43 15.57 8.44 -9.94
CA GLY A 43 15.58 7.55 -11.09
C GLY A 43 14.19 7.17 -11.54
N VAL A 44 14.08 6.10 -12.33
CA VAL A 44 12.80 5.59 -12.83
C VAL A 44 12.49 4.16 -12.36
N ALA A 45 13.44 3.52 -11.67
CA ALA A 45 13.37 2.09 -11.41
C ALA A 45 12.13 1.66 -10.62
N SER A 46 11.67 2.46 -9.64
CA SER A 46 10.45 2.14 -8.90
C SER A 46 9.21 2.05 -9.81
N THR A 47 9.05 2.99 -10.73
CA THR A 47 7.93 2.95 -11.69
C THR A 47 8.15 1.89 -12.76
N ALA A 48 9.37 1.76 -13.25
CA ALA A 48 9.74 0.78 -14.29
C ALA A 48 9.54 -0.66 -13.81
N GLY A 49 9.91 -0.97 -12.57
CA GLY A 49 9.69 -2.28 -11.95
C GLY A 49 8.20 -2.63 -11.83
N LYS A 50 7.38 -1.67 -11.39
CA LYS A 50 5.91 -1.82 -11.34
C LYS A 50 5.31 -2.12 -12.73
N PHE A 51 5.73 -1.39 -13.76
CA PHE A 51 5.29 -1.68 -15.13
C PHE A 51 5.79 -3.04 -15.61
N ALA A 52 7.04 -3.37 -15.36
CA ALA A 52 7.62 -4.64 -15.78
C ALA A 52 6.89 -5.82 -15.16
N SER A 53 6.66 -5.79 -13.84
CA SER A 53 5.97 -6.86 -13.12
C SER A 53 4.53 -7.04 -13.60
N CYS A 54 3.77 -5.93 -13.70
CA CYS A 54 2.38 -5.95 -14.14
C CYS A 54 2.23 -6.48 -15.58
N PHE A 55 3.05 -5.99 -16.51
CA PHE A 55 2.97 -6.39 -17.91
C PHE A 55 3.47 -7.82 -18.13
N ALA A 56 4.52 -8.27 -17.44
CA ALA A 56 4.99 -9.65 -17.55
C ALA A 56 3.96 -10.64 -17.00
N LEU A 57 3.35 -10.33 -15.85
CA LEU A 57 2.26 -11.11 -15.29
C LEU A 57 1.05 -11.13 -16.24
N GLY A 58 0.64 -9.96 -16.73
CA GLY A 58 -0.48 -9.82 -17.67
C GLY A 58 -0.24 -10.61 -18.97
N ALA A 59 0.96 -10.52 -19.54
CA ALA A 59 1.33 -11.27 -20.75
C ALA A 59 1.18 -12.78 -20.52
N ARG A 60 1.61 -13.28 -19.39
CA ARG A 60 1.53 -14.70 -19.04
C ARG A 60 0.09 -15.17 -18.83
N LEU A 61 -0.77 -14.37 -18.21
CA LEU A 61 -2.16 -14.73 -17.92
C LEU A 61 -3.07 -14.58 -19.14
N LEU A 62 -2.80 -13.62 -20.01
CA LEU A 62 -3.67 -13.29 -21.14
C LEU A 62 -3.32 -13.99 -22.45
N LYS A 63 -2.17 -14.67 -22.53
CA LYS A 63 -1.66 -15.25 -23.78
C LYS A 63 -2.63 -16.18 -24.50
N ASP A 64 -3.43 -16.94 -23.73
CA ASP A 64 -4.37 -17.91 -24.28
C ASP A 64 -5.71 -17.28 -24.69
N PHE A 65 -6.00 -16.05 -24.23
CA PHE A 65 -7.23 -15.31 -24.49
C PHE A 65 -7.02 -14.17 -25.49
N TYR A 66 -5.88 -13.47 -25.38
CA TYR A 66 -5.55 -12.27 -26.17
C TYR A 66 -4.07 -12.31 -26.59
N PRO A 67 -3.68 -13.23 -27.48
CA PRO A 67 -2.26 -13.51 -27.78
C PRO A 67 -1.49 -12.31 -28.33
N GLU A 68 -2.09 -11.51 -29.21
CA GLU A 68 -1.44 -10.31 -29.77
C GLU A 68 -1.19 -9.25 -28.70
N PHE A 69 -2.20 -8.98 -27.88
CA PHE A 69 -2.07 -8.04 -26.76
C PHE A 69 -1.06 -8.54 -25.72
N ALA A 70 -1.09 -9.84 -25.40
CA ALA A 70 -0.12 -10.45 -24.49
C ALA A 70 1.32 -10.31 -25.02
N ALA A 71 1.54 -10.51 -26.31
CA ALA A 71 2.85 -10.31 -26.92
C ALA A 71 3.30 -8.84 -26.86
N GLU A 72 2.40 -7.89 -27.12
CA GLU A 72 2.66 -6.45 -27.02
C GLU A 72 3.08 -6.06 -25.60
N ILE A 73 2.29 -6.42 -24.58
CA ILE A 73 2.61 -6.06 -23.18
C ILE A 73 3.83 -6.81 -22.67
N GLY A 74 4.11 -8.02 -23.13
CA GLY A 74 5.34 -8.76 -22.82
C GLY A 74 6.59 -8.03 -23.31
N ALA A 75 6.57 -7.49 -24.52
CA ALA A 75 7.66 -6.67 -25.04
C ALA A 75 7.82 -5.36 -24.25
N LYS A 76 6.72 -4.75 -23.84
CA LYS A 76 6.73 -3.55 -22.97
C LYS A 76 7.28 -3.85 -21.58
N ALA A 77 7.04 -5.05 -21.04
CA ALA A 77 7.57 -5.46 -19.74
C ALA A 77 9.10 -5.43 -19.72
N ASP A 78 9.72 -6.07 -20.69
CA ASP A 78 11.18 -6.07 -20.80
C ASP A 78 11.72 -4.64 -21.05
N ALA A 79 11.14 -3.89 -21.97
CA ALA A 79 11.53 -2.53 -22.24
C ALA A 79 11.47 -1.63 -20.99
N ALA A 80 10.39 -1.74 -20.20
CA ALA A 80 10.27 -1.00 -18.95
C ALA A 80 11.36 -1.41 -17.95
N TYR A 81 11.58 -2.72 -17.79
CA TYR A 81 12.61 -3.23 -16.89
C TYR A 81 14.01 -2.69 -17.26
N GLN A 82 14.36 -2.72 -18.55
CA GLN A 82 15.64 -2.20 -19.02
C GLN A 82 15.81 -0.69 -18.77
N GLU A 83 14.72 0.09 -18.84
CA GLU A 83 14.78 1.51 -18.46
C GLU A 83 15.03 1.69 -16.95
N GLY A 84 14.45 0.84 -16.09
CA GLY A 84 14.77 0.82 -14.67
C GLY A 84 16.23 0.50 -14.37
N VAL A 85 16.79 -0.47 -15.09
CA VAL A 85 18.23 -0.83 -14.99
C VAL A 85 19.12 0.33 -15.41
N LYS A 86 18.77 1.05 -16.49
CA LYS A 86 19.57 2.19 -17.00
C LYS A 86 19.52 3.40 -16.06
N LYS A 87 18.40 3.63 -15.40
CA LYS A 87 18.18 4.78 -14.50
C LYS A 87 17.68 4.32 -13.13
N PRO A 88 18.57 3.70 -12.32
CA PRO A 88 18.21 3.22 -10.99
C PRO A 88 17.79 4.37 -10.08
N GLY A 89 16.85 4.11 -9.19
CA GLY A 89 16.32 5.10 -8.25
C GLY A 89 14.80 5.18 -8.25
N ALA A 90 14.25 5.96 -7.32
CA ALA A 90 12.82 6.15 -7.16
C ALA A 90 12.30 7.30 -8.02
N CYS A 91 11.19 7.07 -8.70
CA CYS A 91 10.41 8.12 -9.34
C CYS A 91 9.33 8.60 -8.37
N GLN A 92 9.66 9.61 -7.59
CA GLN A 92 8.80 10.09 -6.53
C GLN A 92 7.50 10.69 -7.07
N THR A 93 6.39 10.26 -6.50
CA THR A 93 5.05 10.78 -6.77
C THR A 93 4.72 11.90 -5.78
N ALA A 94 5.26 13.10 -5.97
CA ALA A 94 4.96 14.21 -5.09
C ALA A 94 3.54 14.72 -5.25
N SER A 95 2.89 15.01 -4.15
CA SER A 95 1.61 15.71 -4.11
C SER A 95 1.77 17.23 -4.01
N VAL A 96 0.80 17.97 -4.50
CA VAL A 96 0.86 19.42 -4.61
C VAL A 96 0.30 20.13 -3.38
N LYS A 97 -0.80 19.68 -2.85
CA LYS A 97 -1.52 20.28 -1.71
C LYS A 97 -2.03 19.20 -0.77
N SER A 98 -1.15 18.39 -0.33
CA SER A 98 -1.42 17.40 0.70
C SER A 98 -0.75 17.85 1.99
N PRO A 99 -1.25 17.51 3.16
CA PRO A 99 -0.55 17.75 4.40
C PRO A 99 0.76 16.97 4.51
N TYR A 100 1.02 16.06 3.58
CA TYR A 100 2.22 15.25 3.49
C TYR A 100 2.63 15.06 2.02
N ILE A 101 3.89 14.81 1.81
CA ILE A 101 4.47 14.44 0.52
C ILE A 101 4.62 12.94 0.50
N TYR A 102 4.17 12.32 -0.55
CA TYR A 102 4.41 10.90 -0.78
C TYR A 102 5.86 10.72 -1.23
N GLU A 103 6.70 10.38 -0.27
CA GLU A 103 8.13 10.20 -0.50
C GLU A 103 8.42 8.73 -0.72
N GLU A 104 8.32 8.28 -1.96
CA GLU A 104 8.86 6.99 -2.36
C GLU A 104 10.38 7.14 -2.48
N ASP A 105 11.15 6.37 -1.73
CA ASP A 105 12.60 6.32 -1.78
C ASP A 105 13.15 4.90 -1.98
N ASN A 106 12.28 3.88 -1.92
CA ASN A 106 12.59 2.51 -2.27
C ASN A 106 12.25 2.20 -3.73
N TRP A 107 13.00 1.32 -4.34
CA TRP A 107 12.81 0.89 -5.73
C TRP A 107 13.37 -0.50 -6.00
N VAL A 108 14.10 -1.08 -5.06
CA VAL A 108 14.75 -2.40 -5.28
C VAL A 108 13.73 -3.53 -5.24
N ASP A 109 12.72 -3.43 -4.41
CA ASP A 109 11.59 -4.37 -4.33
C ASP A 109 10.77 -4.41 -5.62
N ASP A 110 10.55 -3.25 -6.24
CA ASP A 110 9.88 -3.15 -7.54
C ASP A 110 10.69 -3.83 -8.65
N MET A 111 12.00 -3.64 -8.66
CA MET A 111 12.89 -4.26 -9.64
C MET A 111 13.05 -5.76 -9.36
N GLU A 112 13.07 -6.18 -8.10
CA GLU A 112 13.03 -7.60 -7.70
C GLU A 112 11.80 -8.29 -8.26
N LEU A 113 10.62 -7.74 -8.00
CA LEU A 113 9.36 -8.29 -8.49
C LEU A 113 9.30 -8.27 -10.02
N GLY A 114 9.73 -7.17 -10.65
CA GLY A 114 9.81 -7.04 -12.10
C GLY A 114 10.67 -8.13 -12.73
N ALA A 115 11.86 -8.38 -12.17
CA ALA A 115 12.75 -9.43 -12.62
C ALA A 115 12.14 -10.83 -12.42
N MET A 116 11.51 -11.09 -11.26
CA MET A 116 10.87 -12.37 -11.02
C MET A 116 9.72 -12.67 -11.97
N GLU A 117 8.87 -11.71 -12.28
CA GLU A 117 7.78 -11.91 -13.25
C GLU A 117 8.31 -12.08 -14.69
N LEU A 118 9.39 -11.39 -15.06
CA LEU A 118 10.09 -11.62 -16.33
C LEU A 118 10.72 -13.01 -16.39
N PHE A 119 11.37 -13.48 -15.32
CA PHE A 119 11.88 -14.85 -15.24
C PHE A 119 10.76 -15.87 -15.44
N LYS A 120 9.63 -15.72 -14.75
CA LYS A 120 8.46 -16.62 -14.88
C LYS A 120 7.85 -16.61 -16.28
N SER A 121 7.96 -15.50 -16.99
CA SER A 121 7.41 -15.34 -18.35
C SER A 121 8.35 -15.85 -19.43
N THR A 122 9.67 -15.71 -19.26
CA THR A 122 10.66 -16.00 -20.29
C THR A 122 11.48 -17.26 -20.04
N GLY A 123 11.63 -17.66 -18.78
CA GLY A 123 12.56 -18.72 -18.36
C GLY A 123 14.05 -18.30 -18.40
N ASP A 124 14.36 -17.05 -18.69
CA ASP A 124 15.73 -16.56 -18.78
C ASP A 124 16.32 -16.34 -17.37
N PHE A 125 17.31 -17.12 -17.03
CA PHE A 125 17.95 -17.11 -15.71
C PHE A 125 18.63 -15.79 -15.35
N LYS A 126 18.96 -14.95 -16.33
CA LYS A 126 19.49 -13.61 -16.04
C LYS A 126 18.55 -12.78 -15.15
N TYR A 127 17.23 -12.94 -15.34
CA TYR A 127 16.24 -12.22 -14.53
C TYR A 127 16.15 -12.80 -13.11
N LEU A 128 16.34 -14.12 -12.93
CA LEU A 128 16.43 -14.70 -11.60
C LEU A 128 17.65 -14.18 -10.83
N GLU A 129 18.80 -14.11 -11.49
CA GLU A 129 20.03 -13.54 -10.89
C GLU A 129 19.82 -12.08 -10.50
N GLN A 130 19.23 -11.27 -11.38
CA GLN A 130 18.92 -9.87 -11.10
C GLN A 130 17.89 -9.71 -9.98
N ALA A 131 16.86 -10.56 -9.91
CA ALA A 131 15.91 -10.55 -8.79
C ALA A 131 16.61 -10.77 -7.45
N VAL A 132 17.54 -11.71 -7.39
CA VAL A 132 18.35 -11.96 -6.19
C VAL A 132 19.24 -10.75 -5.84
N GLU A 133 19.84 -10.11 -6.85
CA GLU A 133 20.65 -8.91 -6.65
C GLU A 133 19.85 -7.75 -6.08
N TYR A 134 18.62 -7.55 -6.54
CA TYR A 134 17.73 -6.50 -6.04
C TYR A 134 17.09 -6.85 -4.69
N GLY A 135 16.77 -8.12 -4.41
CA GLY A 135 16.17 -8.51 -3.15
C GLY A 135 17.12 -8.48 -1.94
N ARG A 136 18.44 -8.60 -2.16
CA ARG A 136 19.43 -8.61 -1.09
C ARG A 136 19.67 -7.28 -0.39
N PRO A 137 19.66 -6.12 -1.06
CA PRO A 137 19.72 -4.81 -0.40
C PRO A 137 18.57 -4.51 0.55
N GLU A 138 17.44 -5.15 0.35
CA GLU A 138 16.26 -5.03 1.23
C GLU A 138 15.86 -6.38 1.81
N PRO A 139 16.69 -6.97 2.68
CA PRO A 139 16.42 -8.33 3.21
C PRO A 139 15.20 -8.38 4.11
N VAL A 140 14.86 -7.26 4.76
CA VAL A 140 13.66 -7.14 5.59
C VAL A 140 12.95 -5.86 5.22
N THR A 141 11.69 -5.95 4.92
CA THR A 141 10.88 -4.77 4.56
C THR A 141 10.95 -3.71 5.66
N PRO A 142 11.26 -2.46 5.34
CA PRO A 142 11.65 -1.43 6.32
C PRO A 142 10.65 -1.18 7.44
N TRP A 143 9.36 -1.28 7.17
CA TRP A 143 8.32 -0.99 8.16
C TRP A 143 8.04 -2.14 9.11
N MET A 144 8.39 -3.37 8.74
CA MET A 144 8.09 -4.53 9.56
C MET A 144 8.77 -4.44 10.91
N GLY A 145 7.97 -4.14 11.92
CA GLY A 145 8.45 -3.92 13.28
C GLY A 145 9.09 -2.57 13.55
N ALA A 146 9.11 -1.63 12.60
CA ALA A 146 9.52 -0.26 12.87
C ALA A 146 8.33 0.55 13.39
N ASP A 147 8.60 1.45 14.37
CA ASP A 147 7.56 2.36 14.90
C ASP A 147 7.39 3.61 14.04
N SER A 148 8.34 3.86 13.15
CA SER A 148 8.36 5.02 12.26
C SER A 148 8.16 4.60 10.82
N ALA A 149 6.99 4.13 10.57
CA ALA A 149 6.63 3.69 9.26
C ALA A 149 6.41 4.87 8.32
N ARG A 150 7.12 4.91 7.22
CA ARG A 150 6.81 5.84 6.14
C ARG A 150 5.70 5.25 5.29
N HIS A 151 4.61 5.97 5.15
CA HIS A 151 3.35 5.55 4.55
C HIS A 151 3.47 4.89 3.17
N TYR A 152 4.40 5.32 2.34
CA TYR A 152 4.52 4.84 0.97
C TYR A 152 5.62 3.83 0.69
N GLN A 153 6.48 3.56 1.66
CA GLN A 153 7.54 2.59 1.49
C GLN A 153 7.06 1.15 1.56
N TRP A 154 5.84 0.94 2.03
CA TRP A 154 5.33 -0.39 2.33
C TRP A 154 4.13 -0.80 1.56
N TYR A 155 3.75 0.09 0.76
CA TYR A 155 2.60 0.00 -0.03
C TYR A 155 2.96 -0.37 -1.46
N PRO A 156 2.26 -1.28 -2.01
CA PRO A 156 1.25 -2.11 -1.38
C PRO A 156 1.69 -3.53 -1.06
N PHE A 157 2.82 -4.03 -1.44
CA PHE A 157 2.97 -5.48 -1.48
C PHE A 157 4.40 -5.90 -1.27
N MET A 158 4.89 -5.50 -0.17
CA MET A 158 6.21 -5.90 0.21
C MET A 158 6.37 -7.38 0.22
N ASN A 159 7.56 -7.81 -0.16
CA ASN A 159 7.96 -9.20 -0.19
C ASN A 159 7.27 -10.11 -1.22
N MET A 160 6.55 -9.58 -2.21
CA MET A 160 6.10 -10.43 -3.31
C MET A 160 7.26 -10.97 -4.12
N GLY A 161 8.32 -10.19 -4.36
CA GLY A 161 9.58 -10.65 -4.92
C GLY A 161 10.22 -11.71 -4.03
N HIS A 162 10.34 -11.44 -2.74
CA HIS A 162 10.86 -12.39 -1.74
C HIS A 162 10.05 -13.68 -1.70
N TYR A 163 8.73 -13.59 -1.73
CA TYR A 163 7.87 -14.77 -1.79
C TYR A 163 8.14 -15.62 -3.03
N HIS A 164 8.31 -15.01 -4.19
CA HIS A 164 8.65 -15.74 -5.40
C HIS A 164 10.03 -16.37 -5.33
N LEU A 165 11.03 -15.65 -4.80
CA LEU A 165 12.37 -16.18 -4.58
C LEU A 165 12.39 -17.30 -3.52
N ALA A 166 11.54 -17.23 -2.49
CA ALA A 166 11.35 -18.29 -1.51
C ALA A 166 10.82 -19.60 -2.12
N LYS A 167 10.16 -19.52 -3.28
CA LYS A 167 9.56 -20.69 -3.98
C LYS A 167 10.40 -21.21 -5.16
N VAL A 168 11.58 -20.66 -5.42
CA VAL A 168 12.44 -21.19 -6.48
C VAL A 168 13.02 -22.55 -6.10
N HIS A 169 13.25 -23.42 -7.10
CA HIS A 169 13.87 -24.74 -6.93
C HIS A 169 15.38 -24.63 -6.68
N ASN A 170 15.76 -23.87 -5.65
CA ASN A 170 17.13 -23.71 -5.20
C ASN A 170 17.12 -23.58 -3.67
N ASP A 171 17.45 -24.62 -2.98
CA ASP A 171 17.39 -24.71 -1.51
C ASP A 171 18.11 -23.56 -0.79
N ARG A 172 19.23 -23.10 -1.31
CA ARG A 172 20.00 -22.01 -0.68
C ARG A 172 19.28 -20.68 -0.82
N LEU A 173 18.81 -20.35 -2.02
CA LEU A 173 18.07 -19.10 -2.28
C LEU A 173 16.73 -19.12 -1.57
N SER A 174 15.97 -20.20 -1.69
CA SER A 174 14.70 -20.38 -1.00
C SER A 174 14.84 -20.13 0.50
N LYS A 175 15.80 -20.77 1.16
CA LYS A 175 16.04 -20.58 2.60
C LYS A 175 16.49 -19.14 2.96
N GLU A 176 17.22 -18.47 2.07
CA GLU A 176 17.62 -17.07 2.27
C GLU A 176 16.38 -16.17 2.34
N PHE A 177 15.50 -16.25 1.35
CA PHE A 177 14.33 -15.39 1.26
C PHE A 177 13.21 -15.78 2.23
N ILE A 178 13.07 -17.05 2.58
CA ILE A 178 12.21 -17.48 3.70
C ILE A 178 12.65 -16.81 5.01
N ARG A 179 13.97 -16.77 5.31
CA ARG A 179 14.45 -16.07 6.52
C ARG A 179 14.17 -14.58 6.50
N ASN A 180 14.26 -13.94 5.33
CA ASN A 180 13.95 -12.51 5.19
C ASN A 180 12.47 -12.23 5.48
N MET A 181 11.56 -13.04 4.91
CA MET A 181 10.12 -12.94 5.21
C MET A 181 9.85 -13.19 6.70
N HIS A 182 10.43 -14.27 7.26
CA HIS A 182 10.30 -14.60 8.67
C HIS A 182 10.73 -13.44 9.59
N ALA A 183 11.87 -12.83 9.31
CA ALA A 183 12.40 -11.74 10.16
C ALA A 183 11.44 -10.55 10.27
N GLY A 184 10.75 -10.18 9.19
CA GLY A 184 9.74 -9.13 9.20
C GLY A 184 8.49 -9.52 10.00
N ILE A 185 7.96 -10.71 9.76
CA ILE A 185 6.77 -11.22 10.45
C ILE A 185 7.05 -11.38 11.95
N ALA A 186 8.20 -11.93 12.32
CA ALA A 186 8.58 -12.13 13.72
C ALA A 186 8.61 -10.82 14.52
N ARG A 187 9.12 -9.73 13.94
CA ARG A 187 9.10 -8.40 14.60
C ARG A 187 7.69 -7.90 14.88
N THR A 188 6.76 -8.14 13.97
CA THR A 188 5.36 -7.77 14.16
C THR A 188 4.71 -8.67 15.21
N TYR A 189 5.03 -9.96 15.21
CA TYR A 189 4.53 -10.92 16.18
C TYR A 189 4.97 -10.59 17.62
N GLU A 190 6.22 -10.14 17.83
CA GLU A 190 6.71 -9.69 19.15
C GLU A 190 5.81 -8.60 19.74
N LYS A 191 5.27 -7.72 18.91
CA LYS A 191 4.30 -6.68 19.34
C LYS A 191 2.88 -7.23 19.47
N ALA A 192 2.49 -8.13 18.56
CA ALA A 192 1.16 -8.68 18.54
C ALA A 192 0.81 -9.47 19.80
N VAL A 193 1.77 -10.21 20.38
CA VAL A 193 1.57 -10.98 21.62
C VAL A 193 1.35 -10.11 22.86
N GLU A 194 1.70 -8.83 22.79
CA GLU A 194 1.43 -7.84 23.85
C GLU A 194 0.04 -7.21 23.70
N SER A 195 -0.59 -7.36 22.54
CA SER A 195 -1.91 -6.83 22.24
C SER A 195 -3.01 -7.85 22.54
N PRO A 196 -4.09 -7.46 23.25
CA PRO A 196 -5.22 -8.37 23.49
C PRO A 196 -5.93 -8.80 22.21
N PHE A 197 -5.66 -8.15 21.08
CA PHE A 197 -6.24 -8.44 19.78
C PHE A 197 -5.27 -9.15 18.84
N MET A 198 -4.10 -9.55 19.32
CA MET A 198 -3.02 -10.10 18.45
C MET A 198 -2.66 -9.17 17.28
N HIS A 199 -2.73 -7.87 17.50
CA HIS A 199 -2.51 -6.84 16.49
C HIS A 199 -1.19 -6.11 16.76
N GLY A 200 -0.18 -6.36 15.92
CA GLY A 200 1.19 -5.82 16.08
C GLY A 200 1.53 -4.67 15.12
N ILE A 201 0.54 -4.11 14.43
CA ILE A 201 0.75 -3.03 13.46
C ILE A 201 0.74 -1.67 14.15
N PRO A 202 1.65 -0.76 13.78
CA PRO A 202 1.63 0.61 14.30
C PRO A 202 0.43 1.38 13.75
N TYR A 203 -0.17 2.23 14.59
CA TYR A 203 -1.33 3.05 14.23
C TYR A 203 -0.90 4.33 13.51
N THR A 204 -0.18 4.17 12.42
CA THR A 204 0.12 5.26 11.50
C THR A 204 -1.02 5.44 10.52
N TRP A 205 -0.94 6.44 9.67
CA TRP A 205 -1.94 6.63 8.63
C TRP A 205 -2.11 5.38 7.77
N CYS A 206 -3.35 5.05 7.41
CA CYS A 206 -3.71 3.81 6.70
C CYS A 206 -3.28 2.52 7.42
N SER A 207 -3.45 2.48 8.74
CA SER A 207 -3.06 1.32 9.57
C SER A 207 -3.77 0.02 9.16
N ASN A 208 -5.00 0.10 8.65
CA ASN A 208 -5.71 -1.08 8.15
C ASN A 208 -5.09 -1.65 6.87
N ASN A 209 -4.53 -0.80 6.01
CA ASN A 209 -3.79 -1.28 4.83
C ASN A 209 -2.53 -2.04 5.25
N LEU A 210 -1.84 -1.54 6.27
CA LEU A 210 -0.68 -2.24 6.85
C LEU A 210 -1.10 -3.56 7.52
N THR A 211 -2.25 -3.59 8.17
CA THR A 211 -2.82 -4.80 8.77
C THR A 211 -3.11 -5.84 7.68
N THR A 212 -3.74 -5.44 6.59
CA THR A 212 -4.01 -6.31 5.44
C THR A 212 -2.71 -6.80 4.79
N ALA A 213 -1.72 -5.93 4.64
CA ALA A 213 -0.42 -6.30 4.10
C ALA A 213 0.29 -7.35 4.97
N MET A 214 0.30 -7.18 6.29
CA MET A 214 0.91 -8.16 7.21
C MET A 214 0.13 -9.49 7.23
N LEU A 215 -1.19 -9.44 7.21
CA LEU A 215 -2.04 -10.62 7.08
C LEU A 215 -1.67 -11.40 5.81
N THR A 216 -1.52 -10.70 4.69
CA THR A 216 -1.05 -11.29 3.42
C THR A 216 0.34 -11.91 3.55
N GLN A 217 1.28 -11.22 4.22
CA GLN A 217 2.63 -11.74 4.47
C GLN A 217 2.61 -13.04 5.29
N CYS A 218 1.82 -13.10 6.36
CA CYS A 218 1.67 -14.31 7.17
C CYS A 218 1.12 -15.47 6.32
N ARG A 219 0.12 -15.18 5.49
CA ARG A 219 -0.47 -16.16 4.57
C ARG A 219 0.55 -16.70 3.56
N LEU A 220 1.29 -15.79 2.91
CA LEU A 220 2.30 -16.16 1.91
C LEU A 220 3.47 -16.93 2.53
N TYR A 221 3.91 -16.53 3.71
CA TYR A 221 4.94 -17.25 4.46
C TYR A 221 4.51 -18.68 4.80
N ARG A 222 3.30 -18.84 5.36
CA ARG A 222 2.73 -20.15 5.67
C ARG A 222 2.55 -21.01 4.42
N GLU A 223 2.14 -20.43 3.31
CA GLU A 223 2.03 -21.13 2.03
C GLU A 223 3.41 -21.62 1.52
N ALA A 224 4.45 -20.81 1.67
CA ALA A 224 5.79 -21.13 1.21
C ALA A 224 6.50 -22.18 2.09
N THR A 225 6.18 -22.22 3.39
CA THR A 225 6.94 -22.99 4.40
C THR A 225 6.16 -24.12 5.04
N GLY A 226 4.84 -24.02 5.12
CA GLY A 226 4.00 -24.87 5.97
C GLY A 226 4.08 -24.51 7.47
N ASP A 227 4.82 -23.48 7.86
CA ASP A 227 4.97 -23.03 9.24
C ASP A 227 3.73 -22.28 9.70
N GLU A 228 3.05 -22.77 10.74
CA GLU A 228 1.82 -22.18 11.31
C GLU A 228 2.08 -21.29 12.53
N THR A 229 3.33 -20.98 12.87
CA THR A 229 3.70 -20.20 14.07
C THR A 229 2.92 -18.89 14.19
N TYR A 230 2.64 -18.23 13.07
CA TYR A 230 1.99 -16.92 13.03
C TYR A 230 0.49 -16.95 12.72
N LYS A 231 -0.11 -18.13 12.71
CA LYS A 231 -1.51 -18.32 12.33
C LYS A 231 -2.50 -17.59 13.26
N GLU A 232 -2.18 -17.52 14.56
CA GLU A 232 -3.00 -16.81 15.54
C GLU A 232 -2.94 -15.29 15.29
N MET A 233 -1.77 -14.73 14.97
CA MET A 233 -1.65 -13.33 14.57
C MET A 233 -2.37 -13.07 13.24
N GLU A 234 -2.24 -13.95 12.25
CA GLU A 234 -2.98 -13.86 10.99
C GLU A 234 -4.50 -13.79 11.26
N ALA A 235 -5.03 -14.66 12.11
CA ALA A 235 -6.44 -14.67 12.48
C ALA A 235 -6.84 -13.40 13.25
N GLY A 236 -6.04 -13.00 14.26
CA GLY A 236 -6.32 -11.82 15.08
C GLY A 236 -6.37 -10.53 14.25
N MET A 237 -5.47 -10.39 13.27
CA MET A 237 -5.51 -9.25 12.35
C MET A 237 -6.73 -9.27 11.42
N LEU A 238 -7.16 -10.45 10.97
CA LEU A 238 -8.41 -10.59 10.22
C LEU A 238 -9.62 -10.22 11.08
N ASP A 239 -9.68 -10.76 12.29
CA ASP A 239 -10.75 -10.48 13.24
C ASP A 239 -10.80 -9.00 13.62
N TRP A 240 -9.65 -8.33 13.72
CA TRP A 240 -9.56 -6.88 13.91
C TRP A 240 -10.32 -6.11 12.82
N LEU A 241 -10.12 -6.46 11.56
CA LEU A 241 -10.79 -5.80 10.44
C LEU A 241 -12.32 -6.04 10.45
N PHE A 242 -12.79 -7.12 11.06
CA PHE A 242 -14.19 -7.46 11.17
C PHE A 242 -14.85 -7.16 12.54
N GLY A 243 -14.18 -6.36 13.36
CA GLY A 243 -14.78 -5.80 14.58
C GLY A 243 -14.23 -6.34 15.90
N CYS A 244 -13.28 -7.27 15.89
CA CYS A 244 -12.56 -7.64 17.11
C CYS A 244 -11.48 -6.60 17.43
N ASN A 245 -11.92 -5.39 17.75
CA ASN A 245 -11.12 -4.21 18.02
C ASN A 245 -11.76 -3.38 19.14
N PRO A 246 -11.13 -2.33 19.69
CA PRO A 246 -11.66 -1.57 20.81
C PRO A 246 -13.05 -0.96 20.58
N TRP A 247 -13.40 -0.66 19.34
CA TRP A 247 -14.68 -0.02 18.99
C TRP A 247 -15.79 -1.03 18.72
N GLY A 248 -15.47 -2.33 18.56
CA GLY A 248 -16.44 -3.37 18.26
C GLY A 248 -17.07 -3.24 16.87
N THR A 249 -16.44 -2.49 15.96
CA THR A 249 -16.96 -2.22 14.63
C THR A 249 -16.05 -2.80 13.54
N SER A 250 -16.66 -3.28 12.47
CA SER A 250 -15.90 -3.61 11.26
C SER A 250 -15.22 -2.36 10.70
N MET A 251 -14.12 -2.57 9.99
CA MET A 251 -13.41 -1.53 9.24
C MET A 251 -13.76 -1.55 7.75
N ILE A 252 -14.79 -2.31 7.38
CA ILE A 252 -15.25 -2.47 6.00
C ILE A 252 -16.64 -1.86 5.86
N VAL A 253 -16.75 -0.90 4.93
CA VAL A 253 -17.98 -0.13 4.72
C VAL A 253 -19.15 -1.06 4.41
N GLU A 254 -20.26 -0.93 5.18
CA GLU A 254 -21.49 -1.68 5.03
C GLU A 254 -21.36 -3.21 5.16
N LEU A 255 -20.25 -3.71 5.73
CA LEU A 255 -20.05 -5.14 5.98
C LEU A 255 -19.55 -5.39 7.42
N PRO A 256 -19.99 -6.49 8.07
CA PRO A 256 -21.03 -7.42 7.62
C PRO A 256 -22.45 -6.84 7.72
N LEU A 257 -23.37 -7.31 6.91
CA LEU A 257 -24.73 -6.77 6.81
C LEU A 257 -25.52 -6.71 8.13
N TYR A 258 -25.19 -7.55 9.10
CA TYR A 258 -25.84 -7.64 10.40
C TYR A 258 -24.93 -7.27 11.57
N GLY A 259 -23.79 -6.63 11.27
CA GLY A 259 -22.83 -6.15 12.26
C GLY A 259 -22.81 -4.63 12.34
N ASP A 260 -21.89 -4.13 13.12
CA ASP A 260 -21.52 -2.72 13.13
C ASP A 260 -20.41 -2.46 12.09
N TYR A 261 -20.50 -1.37 11.35
CA TYR A 261 -19.60 -1.04 10.25
C TYR A 261 -19.56 0.48 9.99
N PRO A 262 -18.55 0.99 9.25
CA PRO A 262 -18.53 2.39 8.85
C PRO A 262 -19.73 2.75 7.98
N SER A 263 -20.53 3.68 8.46
CA SER A 263 -21.75 4.15 7.81
C SER A 263 -21.60 5.55 7.21
N GLN A 264 -20.56 6.28 7.64
CA GLN A 264 -20.27 7.65 7.25
C GLN A 264 -18.83 7.80 6.72
N PRO A 265 -18.42 6.97 5.73
CA PRO A 265 -17.04 7.01 5.26
C PRO A 265 -16.73 8.34 4.56
N HIS A 266 -15.50 8.80 4.73
CA HIS A 266 -15.01 10.01 4.07
C HIS A 266 -14.78 9.74 2.58
N SER A 267 -15.76 10.03 1.75
CA SER A 267 -15.69 9.79 0.31
C SER A 267 -16.23 10.95 -0.51
N SER A 268 -15.44 11.39 -1.47
CA SER A 268 -15.87 12.40 -2.43
C SER A 268 -16.98 11.90 -3.36
N LEU A 269 -17.03 10.62 -3.64
CA LEU A 269 -18.06 10.01 -4.49
C LEU A 269 -19.41 9.99 -3.78
N LEU A 270 -19.44 9.60 -2.51
CA LEU A 270 -20.65 9.66 -1.70
C LEU A 270 -21.16 11.10 -1.54
N ASN A 271 -20.26 12.05 -1.29
CA ASN A 271 -20.60 13.45 -1.16
C ASN A 271 -21.15 14.06 -2.45
N ALA A 272 -20.72 13.57 -3.59
CA ALA A 272 -21.24 13.97 -4.90
C ALA A 272 -22.54 13.24 -5.27
N GLY A 273 -23.01 12.28 -4.47
CA GLY A 273 -24.18 11.47 -4.77
C GLY A 273 -23.97 10.49 -5.93
N VAL A 274 -22.71 10.17 -6.22
CA VAL A 274 -22.34 9.25 -7.31
C VAL A 274 -21.57 8.06 -6.74
N GLY A 275 -22.08 6.87 -6.96
CA GLY A 275 -21.45 5.63 -6.51
C GLY A 275 -21.73 5.26 -5.05
N ASN A 276 -21.19 4.13 -4.66
CA ASN A 276 -21.15 3.66 -3.28
C ASN A 276 -19.74 3.17 -2.93
N THR A 277 -19.47 2.98 -1.66
CA THR A 277 -18.20 2.50 -1.13
C THR A 277 -18.34 1.19 -0.36
N THR A 278 -19.45 0.49 -0.56
CA THR A 278 -19.71 -0.82 0.06
C THR A 278 -18.56 -1.78 -0.21
N GLY A 279 -18.03 -2.39 0.84
CA GLY A 279 -16.87 -3.28 0.77
C GLY A 279 -15.53 -2.55 0.79
N GLY A 280 -15.51 -1.21 0.80
CA GLY A 280 -14.28 -0.43 0.92
C GLY A 280 -13.69 -0.56 2.33
N LEU A 281 -12.37 -0.82 2.41
CA LEU A 281 -11.62 -0.81 3.66
C LEU A 281 -11.31 0.64 4.02
N VAL A 282 -11.67 1.08 5.24
CA VAL A 282 -11.30 2.41 5.71
C VAL A 282 -9.86 2.45 6.22
N ASP A 283 -9.24 3.62 6.22
CA ASP A 283 -7.83 3.84 6.62
C ASP A 283 -7.49 3.20 7.99
N GLY A 284 -8.45 3.20 8.89
CA GLY A 284 -8.28 2.63 10.22
C GLY A 284 -7.71 3.61 11.24
N PRO A 285 -7.53 3.14 12.48
CA PRO A 285 -7.13 4.00 13.58
C PRO A 285 -5.71 4.57 13.39
N VAL A 286 -5.55 5.79 13.87
CA VAL A 286 -4.24 6.46 13.96
C VAL A 286 -3.86 6.72 15.42
N TYR A 287 -2.56 6.87 15.69
CA TYR A 287 -2.13 7.36 17.01
C TYR A 287 -2.83 8.67 17.35
N ARG A 288 -3.23 8.83 18.62
CA ARG A 288 -3.89 10.06 19.10
C ARG A 288 -3.08 11.31 18.77
N THR A 289 -1.76 11.24 18.87
CA THR A 289 -0.86 12.35 18.51
C THR A 289 -0.93 12.74 17.05
N ILE A 290 -1.12 11.77 16.14
CA ILE A 290 -1.33 12.03 14.70
C ILE A 290 -2.68 12.72 14.53
N PHE A 291 -3.75 12.16 15.08
CA PHE A 291 -5.08 12.73 14.97
C PHE A 291 -5.14 14.19 15.49
N GLU A 292 -4.54 14.44 16.64
CA GLU A 292 -4.50 15.79 17.23
C GLU A 292 -3.69 16.78 16.40
N SER A 293 -2.62 16.34 15.75
CA SER A 293 -1.82 17.19 14.85
C SER A 293 -2.57 17.60 13.58
N LEU A 294 -3.58 16.81 13.19
CA LEU A 294 -4.40 17.03 11.99
C LEU A 294 -5.68 17.83 12.28
N ARG A 295 -5.98 18.12 13.54
CA ARG A 295 -7.14 18.94 13.93
C ARG A 295 -7.11 20.30 13.23
N GLY A 296 -8.22 20.64 12.58
CA GLY A 296 -8.35 21.89 11.84
C GLY A 296 -7.90 21.83 10.38
N VAL A 297 -7.30 20.73 9.94
CA VAL A 297 -7.10 20.46 8.51
C VAL A 297 -8.42 19.93 7.93
N ASN A 298 -9.43 20.75 7.87
CA ASN A 298 -10.67 20.40 7.19
C ASN A 298 -10.47 20.53 5.69
N MET A 299 -10.15 19.41 5.05
CA MET A 299 -9.88 19.37 3.61
C MET A 299 -11.14 19.39 2.76
N THR A 300 -12.31 19.23 3.34
CA THR A 300 -13.51 18.95 2.54
C THR A 300 -14.54 20.05 2.55
N GLY A 301 -14.59 20.89 3.57
CA GLY A 301 -15.67 21.85 3.75
C GLY A 301 -17.07 21.19 3.79
N ILE A 302 -17.12 19.87 4.03
CA ILE A 302 -18.36 19.14 4.11
C ILE A 302 -18.91 19.31 5.53
N PRO A 303 -20.16 19.77 5.69
CA PRO A 303 -20.80 19.74 6.99
C PRO A 303 -20.88 18.29 7.46
N GLY A 304 -20.17 17.98 8.53
CA GLY A 304 -20.20 16.63 9.09
C GLY A 304 -21.54 16.33 9.71
N THR A 305 -22.17 15.24 9.33
CA THR A 305 -23.08 14.56 10.23
C THR A 305 -22.19 13.80 11.21
N PRO A 306 -22.40 13.90 12.53
CA PRO A 306 -21.69 13.06 13.46
C PRO A 306 -21.93 11.59 13.05
N GLY A 307 -20.87 10.87 12.81
CA GLY A 307 -20.93 9.43 12.64
C GLY A 307 -21.25 8.73 13.96
N GLN A 308 -21.02 7.44 14.02
CA GLN A 308 -21.16 6.69 15.26
C GLN A 308 -20.25 7.26 16.35
N ASP A 309 -20.82 7.52 17.51
CA ASP A 309 -20.09 8.06 18.66
C ASP A 309 -19.33 6.93 19.38
N TYR A 310 -18.08 6.76 19.02
CA TYR A 310 -17.14 5.83 19.66
C TYR A 310 -16.35 6.45 20.82
N GLU A 311 -16.66 7.66 21.27
CA GLU A 311 -15.93 8.37 22.36
C GLU A 311 -15.78 7.52 23.61
N ARG A 312 -16.75 6.70 23.94
CA ARG A 312 -16.73 5.79 25.10
C ARG A 312 -15.71 4.66 24.96
N PHE A 313 -15.25 4.37 23.77
CA PHE A 313 -14.38 3.25 23.43
C PHE A 313 -13.04 3.69 22.90
N GLN A 314 -12.76 5.00 22.87
CA GLN A 314 -11.48 5.51 22.42
C GLN A 314 -10.38 5.18 23.44
N PRO A 315 -9.39 4.34 23.11
CA PRO A 315 -8.22 4.17 23.95
C PRO A 315 -7.33 5.41 23.91
N ASP A 316 -6.48 5.57 24.93
CA ASP A 316 -5.57 6.72 25.02
C ASP A 316 -4.53 6.73 23.87
N LEU A 317 -4.16 5.55 23.38
CA LEU A 317 -3.10 5.38 22.40
C LEU A 317 -3.51 5.80 20.99
N MET A 318 -4.75 5.50 20.59
CA MET A 318 -5.20 5.62 19.21
C MET A 318 -6.65 6.08 19.15
N VAL A 319 -7.07 6.57 17.99
CA VAL A 319 -8.44 7.01 17.72
C VAL A 319 -8.94 6.47 16.40
N TYR A 320 -10.24 6.22 16.35
CA TYR A 320 -11.01 5.93 15.14
C TYR A 320 -12.38 6.63 15.22
N HIS A 321 -12.83 7.23 14.13
CA HIS A 321 -14.14 7.85 14.04
C HIS A 321 -14.84 7.44 12.74
N ASP A 322 -16.09 6.95 12.84
CA ASP A 322 -16.96 6.84 11.69
C ASP A 322 -17.64 8.19 11.43
N ALA A 323 -16.91 9.08 10.79
CA ALA A 323 -17.39 10.44 10.51
C ALA A 323 -16.97 10.88 9.11
N ILE A 324 -17.93 11.41 8.35
CA ILE A 324 -17.72 11.81 6.95
C ILE A 324 -16.63 12.89 6.76
N HIS A 325 -16.31 13.63 7.79
CA HIS A 325 -15.25 14.64 7.76
C HIS A 325 -13.89 14.15 8.26
N ASP A 326 -13.82 12.93 8.79
CA ASP A 326 -12.56 12.33 9.25
C ASP A 326 -11.88 11.55 8.11
N TYR A 327 -11.01 12.26 7.39
CA TYR A 327 -10.19 11.68 6.34
C TYR A 327 -8.96 10.90 6.89
N SER A 328 -8.68 11.03 8.18
CA SER A 328 -7.50 10.43 8.80
C SER A 328 -7.71 8.98 9.24
N THR A 329 -8.95 8.61 9.50
CA THR A 329 -9.29 7.26 9.98
C THR A 329 -10.38 6.58 9.17
N ASN A 330 -11.20 7.35 8.43
CA ASN A 330 -12.44 6.85 7.82
C ASN A 330 -12.51 7.04 6.30
N GLU A 331 -11.40 7.36 5.64
CA GLU A 331 -11.34 7.38 4.18
C GLU A 331 -11.29 5.93 3.66
N PRO A 332 -12.21 5.51 2.77
CA PRO A 332 -12.11 4.19 2.17
C PRO A 332 -10.94 4.18 1.19
N THR A 333 -9.87 3.54 1.57
CA THR A 333 -8.73 3.27 0.71
C THR A 333 -8.83 1.83 0.21
N MET A 334 -8.80 1.66 -1.09
CA MET A 334 -8.98 0.37 -1.74
C MET A 334 -7.68 -0.37 -1.96
N ASP A 335 -6.71 -0.06 -1.16
CA ASP A 335 -5.33 -0.37 -1.48
C ASP A 335 -4.79 -1.58 -0.71
N GLY A 336 -5.64 -2.31 -0.09
CA GLY A 336 -5.31 -3.53 0.65
C GLY A 336 -5.40 -4.82 -0.15
#